data_bb57b5252e941e1f2f4ecbd65bec2172
#
_entry.id   bb57b5252e941e1f2f4ecbd65bec2172
#
_cell.length_a   1.000
_cell.length_b   1.000
_cell.length_c   1.000
_cell.angle_alpha   90.00
_cell.angle_beta   90.00
_cell.angle_gamma   90.00
#
_symmetry.space_group_name_H-M   'P 1'
#
loop_
_entity.id
_entity.type
_entity.pdbx_description
1 polymer ?
#
loop_
_entity_poly.entity_id
_entity_poly.type
_entity_poly.pdbx_seq_one_letter_code
_entity_poly.pdbx_strand_id
1 'polypeptide(L)'
;MLLWESKLLQVTKNSEKANYNVDSTRVYVLGMSLGGYGTMDFVGTYPEKVAAAMALCGGCSLKDMSGLGKLPLWIMHGTADRAVGVKESKRVVNFLKDNGIDKLLRFDWLEGGNHGVLARLFYLQKTYDWLISHTTNKRKIEDCIDITWDDIKTTYQNMKKMSEDYEHD
;
A
#
# COMPACT_ATOMS: atom_id res chain seq x y z
N MET A 1 -1.25 13.54 18.01
CA MET A 1 -1.47 12.17 17.53
C MET A 1 -0.21 11.54 16.90
N LEU A 2 0.65 12.29 16.22
CA LEU A 2 1.82 11.78 15.49
C LEU A 2 3.06 11.37 16.31
N LEU A 3 3.19 11.84 17.55
CA LEU A 3 4.42 11.61 18.36
C LEU A 3 4.54 10.20 18.97
N TRP A 4 3.45 9.52 19.21
CA TRP A 4 3.50 8.19 19.82
C TRP A 4 3.59 7.08 18.77
N GLU A 5 3.04 7.27 17.57
CA GLU A 5 3.18 6.33 16.45
C GLU A 5 4.64 6.24 15.96
N SER A 6 5.35 7.37 15.89
CA SER A 6 6.77 7.37 15.56
C SER A 6 7.65 6.68 16.62
N LYS A 7 7.29 6.84 17.91
CA LYS A 7 7.96 6.13 19.01
C LYS A 7 7.68 4.62 18.98
N LEU A 8 6.44 4.22 18.72
CA LEU A 8 6.07 2.80 18.66
C LEU A 8 6.81 2.08 17.54
N LEU A 9 6.90 2.69 16.36
CA LEU A 9 7.62 2.10 15.23
C LEU A 9 9.13 2.08 15.44
N GLN A 10 9.67 3.07 16.12
CA GLN A 10 11.11 3.11 16.46
C GLN A 10 11.46 2.07 17.53
N VAL A 11 10.56 1.83 18.48
CA VAL A 11 10.69 0.77 19.49
C VAL A 11 10.59 -0.61 18.83
N THR A 12 9.60 -0.86 17.96
CA THR A 12 9.46 -2.13 17.23
C THR A 12 10.68 -2.38 16.32
N LYS A 13 11.10 -1.38 15.52
CA LYS A 13 12.31 -1.54 14.68
C LYS A 13 13.56 -1.84 15.48
N ASN A 14 13.75 -1.23 16.64
CA ASN A 14 14.92 -1.46 17.47
C ASN A 14 14.86 -2.80 18.21
N SER A 15 13.70 -3.21 18.72
CA SER A 15 13.50 -4.51 19.35
C SER A 15 13.61 -5.66 18.35
N GLU A 16 13.06 -5.50 17.14
CA GLU A 16 13.13 -6.51 16.09
C GLU A 16 14.57 -6.67 15.57
N LYS A 17 15.31 -5.59 15.34
CA LYS A 17 16.73 -5.66 14.96
C LYS A 17 17.60 -6.30 16.03
N ALA A 18 17.28 -6.16 17.30
CA ALA A 18 18.01 -6.78 18.40
C ALA A 18 17.79 -8.29 18.51
N ASN A 19 16.61 -8.77 18.08
CA ASN A 19 16.19 -10.16 18.26
C ASN A 19 16.14 -10.97 16.97
N TYR A 20 16.08 -10.32 15.80
CA TYR A 20 15.89 -10.97 14.49
C TYR A 20 16.83 -10.36 13.44
N ASN A 21 17.23 -11.17 12.46
CA ASN A 21 18.01 -10.70 11.31
C ASN A 21 17.10 -9.99 10.28
N VAL A 22 16.81 -8.71 10.54
CA VAL A 22 15.93 -7.89 9.72
C VAL A 22 16.73 -7.07 8.70
N ASP A 23 16.40 -7.20 7.41
CA ASP A 23 16.92 -6.33 6.36
C ASP A 23 16.18 -4.98 6.39
N SER A 24 16.83 -3.96 6.93
CA SER A 24 16.26 -2.61 7.02
C SER A 24 16.11 -1.90 5.68
N THR A 25 16.67 -2.44 4.60
CA THR A 25 16.49 -1.90 3.25
C THR A 25 15.19 -2.41 2.59
N ARG A 26 14.50 -3.37 3.22
CA ARG A 26 13.30 -4.05 2.72
C ARG A 26 12.11 -3.91 3.67
N VAL A 27 11.81 -2.71 4.11
CA VAL A 27 10.63 -2.41 4.92
C VAL A 27 9.52 -1.94 4.01
N TYR A 28 8.37 -2.60 4.08
CA TYR A 28 7.18 -2.28 3.28
C TYR A 28 6.01 -1.91 4.17
N VAL A 29 5.18 -0.98 3.70
CA VAL A 29 3.97 -0.57 4.41
C VAL A 29 2.79 -0.71 3.47
N LEU A 30 1.77 -1.42 3.91
CA LEU A 30 0.56 -1.59 3.13
C LEU A 30 -0.67 -1.50 4.04
N GLY A 31 -1.76 -0.95 3.52
CA GLY A 31 -2.98 -0.80 4.27
C GLY A 31 -4.18 -0.45 3.41
N MET A 32 -5.37 -0.71 3.96
CA MET A 32 -6.64 -0.47 3.29
C MET A 32 -7.53 0.42 4.14
N SER A 33 -8.35 1.27 3.52
CA SER A 33 -9.32 2.14 4.20
C SER A 33 -8.61 3.08 5.18
N LEU A 34 -8.91 3.06 6.47
CA LEU A 34 -8.14 3.78 7.49
C LEU A 34 -6.66 3.39 7.49
N GLY A 35 -6.35 2.09 7.22
CA GLY A 35 -4.97 1.63 7.01
C GLY A 35 -4.34 2.23 5.76
N GLY A 36 -5.12 2.50 4.71
CA GLY A 36 -4.67 3.22 3.51
C GLY A 36 -4.29 4.67 3.82
N TYR A 37 -5.08 5.37 4.64
CA TYR A 37 -4.72 6.69 5.16
C TYR A 37 -3.46 6.63 6.02
N GLY A 38 -3.41 5.71 6.99
CA GLY A 38 -2.24 5.51 7.84
C GLY A 38 -0.97 5.17 7.06
N THR A 39 -1.09 4.37 5.98
CA THR A 39 0.01 4.10 5.07
C THR A 39 0.54 5.38 4.44
N MET A 40 -0.32 6.18 3.81
CA MET A 40 0.10 7.41 3.14
C MET A 40 0.65 8.44 4.13
N ASP A 41 0.01 8.62 5.27
CA ASP A 41 0.48 9.56 6.31
C ASP A 41 1.85 9.15 6.86
N PHE A 42 2.03 7.85 7.11
CA PHE A 42 3.29 7.33 7.61
C PHE A 42 4.42 7.48 6.59
N VAL A 43 4.23 7.00 5.36
CA VAL A 43 5.31 7.03 4.36
C VAL A 43 5.54 8.43 3.80
N GLY A 44 4.54 9.30 3.81
CA GLY A 44 4.70 10.71 3.49
C GLY A 44 5.54 11.46 4.53
N THR A 45 5.48 11.01 5.80
CA THR A 45 6.28 11.59 6.90
C THR A 45 7.69 11.01 6.96
N TYR A 46 7.86 9.70 6.70
CA TYR A 46 9.13 8.97 6.84
C TYR A 46 9.50 8.17 5.59
N PRO A 47 9.58 8.81 4.40
CA PRO A 47 9.79 8.10 3.14
C PRO A 47 11.14 7.37 3.07
N GLU A 48 12.14 7.82 3.84
CA GLU A 48 13.47 7.21 3.86
C GLU A 48 13.51 5.85 4.57
N LYS A 49 12.50 5.56 5.40
CA LYS A 49 12.43 4.32 6.20
C LYS A 49 11.78 3.15 5.46
N VAL A 50 11.17 3.41 4.30
CA VAL A 50 10.32 2.45 3.60
C VAL A 50 10.82 2.23 2.18
N ALA A 51 10.90 0.97 1.77
CA ALA A 51 11.32 0.58 0.43
C ALA A 51 10.22 0.81 -0.61
N ALA A 52 9.00 0.40 -0.29
CA ALA A 52 7.80 0.64 -1.08
C ALA A 52 6.54 0.59 -0.21
N ALA A 53 5.46 1.19 -0.69
CA ALA A 53 4.18 1.19 0.01
C ALA A 53 3.00 0.94 -0.93
N MET A 54 1.93 0.33 -0.40
CA MET A 54 0.68 0.13 -1.12
C MET A 54 -0.49 0.63 -0.27
N ALA A 55 -1.25 1.58 -0.80
CA ALA A 55 -2.41 2.16 -0.15
C ALA A 55 -3.69 1.85 -0.93
N LEU A 56 -4.59 1.09 -0.31
CA LEU A 56 -5.87 0.69 -0.90
C LEU A 56 -7.01 1.54 -0.34
N CYS A 57 -7.85 2.08 -1.22
CA CYS A 57 -9.04 2.87 -0.92
C CYS A 57 -8.88 3.81 0.29
N GLY A 58 -7.80 4.59 0.28
CA GLY A 58 -7.48 5.57 1.31
C GLY A 58 -7.33 6.99 0.74
N GLY A 59 -6.76 7.83 1.56
CA GLY A 59 -6.35 9.19 1.25
C GLY A 59 -5.14 9.57 2.10
N CYS A 60 -4.82 10.85 2.17
CA CYS A 60 -3.72 11.36 2.99
C CYS A 60 -4.20 12.54 3.82
N SER A 61 -3.90 12.54 5.12
CA SER A 61 -4.29 13.61 6.05
C SER A 61 -3.20 14.69 6.19
N LEU A 62 -2.03 14.46 5.61
CA LEU A 62 -0.91 15.40 5.66
C LEU A 62 -1.24 16.68 4.87
N LYS A 63 -0.82 17.82 5.40
CA LYS A 63 -0.89 19.12 4.70
C LYS A 63 0.13 19.17 3.56
N ASP A 64 1.34 18.68 3.80
CA ASP A 64 2.39 18.51 2.80
C ASP A 64 2.54 17.03 2.45
N MET A 65 2.19 16.67 1.24
CA MET A 65 2.26 15.31 0.71
C MET A 65 3.53 15.05 -0.12
N SER A 66 4.50 15.98 -0.13
CA SER A 66 5.71 15.88 -0.96
C SER A 66 6.56 14.65 -0.66
N GLY A 67 6.52 14.15 0.58
CA GLY A 67 7.18 12.91 0.98
C GLY A 67 6.71 11.69 0.21
N LEU A 68 5.45 11.66 -0.24
CA LEU A 68 4.88 10.55 -1.02
C LEU A 68 5.56 10.35 -2.38
N GLY A 69 6.14 11.40 -2.95
CA GLY A 69 6.89 11.32 -4.21
C GLY A 69 8.33 10.77 -4.07
N LYS A 70 8.79 10.47 -2.85
CA LYS A 70 10.17 10.05 -2.57
C LYS A 70 10.36 8.53 -2.48
N LEU A 71 9.28 7.74 -2.58
CA LEU A 71 9.33 6.28 -2.53
C LEU A 71 8.35 5.68 -3.55
N PRO A 72 8.59 4.43 -3.99
CA PRO A 72 7.59 3.69 -4.76
C PRO A 72 6.29 3.57 -3.98
N LEU A 73 5.24 4.22 -4.49
CA LEU A 73 3.91 4.23 -3.90
C LEU A 73 2.89 3.70 -4.90
N TRP A 74 2.19 2.65 -4.52
CA TRP A 74 1.08 2.11 -5.30
C TRP A 74 -0.24 2.44 -4.63
N ILE A 75 -1.07 3.23 -5.31
CA ILE A 75 -2.42 3.57 -4.89
C ILE A 75 -3.42 2.78 -5.73
N MET A 76 -4.37 2.09 -5.10
CA MET A 76 -5.46 1.44 -5.80
C MET A 76 -6.80 1.75 -5.13
N HIS A 77 -7.82 2.05 -5.94
CA HIS A 77 -9.14 2.44 -5.45
C HIS A 77 -10.24 1.95 -6.38
N GLY A 78 -11.33 1.44 -5.82
CA GLY A 78 -12.51 1.07 -6.59
C GLY A 78 -13.36 2.28 -6.94
N THR A 79 -13.80 2.39 -8.20
CA THR A 79 -14.57 3.56 -8.64
C THR A 79 -15.99 3.61 -8.09
N ALA A 80 -16.54 2.46 -7.62
CA ALA A 80 -17.84 2.35 -6.95
C ALA A 80 -17.74 2.24 -5.42
N ASP A 81 -16.60 2.66 -4.84
CA ASP A 81 -16.41 2.68 -3.38
C ASP A 81 -17.33 3.75 -2.74
N ARG A 82 -18.24 3.28 -1.87
CA ARG A 82 -19.18 4.13 -1.14
C ARG A 82 -18.78 4.41 0.31
N ALA A 83 -17.78 3.71 0.83
CA ALA A 83 -17.27 3.91 2.18
C ALA A 83 -16.21 5.00 2.21
N VAL A 84 -15.24 4.93 1.30
CA VAL A 84 -14.25 5.97 1.05
C VAL A 84 -14.34 6.35 -0.44
N GLY A 85 -14.78 7.58 -0.71
CA GLY A 85 -14.92 8.02 -2.10
C GLY A 85 -13.57 8.04 -2.82
N VAL A 86 -13.54 7.54 -4.06
CA VAL A 86 -12.33 7.51 -4.90
C VAL A 86 -11.63 8.87 -5.03
N LYS A 87 -12.37 9.96 -4.80
CA LYS A 87 -11.83 11.33 -4.79
C LYS A 87 -10.69 11.54 -3.79
N GLU A 88 -10.66 10.78 -2.68
CA GLU A 88 -9.61 10.88 -1.68
C GLU A 88 -8.25 10.41 -2.22
N SER A 89 -8.21 9.27 -2.89
CA SER A 89 -7.00 8.81 -3.59
C SER A 89 -6.66 9.69 -4.79
N LYS A 90 -7.67 10.13 -5.57
CA LYS A 90 -7.45 11.04 -6.72
C LYS A 90 -6.81 12.35 -6.29
N ARG A 91 -7.18 12.89 -5.13
CA ARG A 91 -6.57 14.10 -4.57
C ARG A 91 -5.06 13.93 -4.36
N VAL A 92 -4.64 12.78 -3.84
CA VAL A 92 -3.21 12.47 -3.65
C VAL A 92 -2.50 12.33 -4.99
N VAL A 93 -3.06 11.56 -5.91
CA VAL A 93 -2.49 11.37 -7.26
C VAL A 93 -2.34 12.69 -7.99
N ASN A 94 -3.38 13.55 -7.95
CA ASN A 94 -3.33 14.86 -8.59
C ASN A 94 -2.26 15.75 -7.94
N PHE A 95 -2.16 15.79 -6.61
CA PHE A 95 -1.12 16.55 -5.93
C PHE A 95 0.28 16.15 -6.41
N LEU A 96 0.56 14.85 -6.49
CA LEU A 96 1.88 14.36 -6.93
C LEU A 96 2.17 14.74 -8.39
N LYS A 97 1.18 14.65 -9.28
CA LYS A 97 1.29 15.03 -10.69
C LYS A 97 1.46 16.53 -10.88
N ASP A 98 0.63 17.33 -10.22
CA ASP A 98 0.65 18.79 -10.34
C ASP A 98 1.97 19.40 -9.85
N ASN A 99 2.65 18.71 -8.91
CA ASN A 99 3.96 19.09 -8.40
C ASN A 99 5.15 18.41 -9.13
N GLY A 100 4.90 17.58 -10.15
CA GLY A 100 5.95 16.90 -10.93
C GLY A 100 6.77 15.88 -10.12
N ILE A 101 6.20 15.31 -9.07
CA ILE A 101 6.85 14.34 -8.16
C ILE A 101 6.21 12.96 -8.21
N ASP A 102 5.59 12.60 -9.32
CA ASP A 102 4.87 11.35 -9.56
C ASP A 102 5.71 10.24 -10.23
N LYS A 103 7.03 10.42 -10.36
CA LYS A 103 7.93 9.46 -11.02
C LYS A 103 7.95 8.06 -10.39
N LEU A 104 7.66 7.97 -9.09
CA LEU A 104 7.63 6.73 -8.30
C LEU A 104 6.19 6.33 -7.94
N LEU A 105 5.19 6.99 -8.53
CA LEU A 105 3.78 6.71 -8.30
C LEU A 105 3.27 5.68 -9.30
N ARG A 106 2.65 4.63 -8.79
CA ARG A 106 1.70 3.79 -9.53
C ARG A 106 0.31 4.01 -8.96
N PHE A 107 -0.69 4.08 -9.84
CA PHE A 107 -2.09 4.12 -9.40
C PHE A 107 -2.99 3.38 -10.39
N ASP A 108 -3.95 2.64 -9.81
CA ASP A 108 -4.91 1.86 -10.57
C ASP A 108 -6.34 2.16 -10.06
N TRP A 109 -7.25 2.44 -10.97
CA TRP A 109 -8.68 2.58 -10.67
C TRP A 109 -9.39 1.31 -11.07
N LEU A 110 -9.87 0.55 -10.07
CA LEU A 110 -10.63 -0.66 -10.31
C LEU A 110 -12.07 -0.28 -10.68
N GLU A 111 -12.39 -0.30 -11.97
CA GLU A 111 -13.69 0.13 -12.47
C GLU A 111 -14.80 -0.75 -11.92
N GLY A 112 -15.85 -0.12 -11.36
CA GLY A 112 -16.96 -0.81 -10.69
C GLY A 112 -16.61 -1.48 -9.36
N GLY A 113 -15.35 -1.41 -8.91
CA GLY A 113 -14.89 -1.98 -7.65
C GLY A 113 -15.48 -1.25 -6.45
N ASN A 114 -16.04 -1.99 -5.50
CA ASN A 114 -16.50 -1.48 -4.22
C ASN A 114 -15.39 -1.55 -3.15
N HIS A 115 -15.67 -1.00 -1.96
CA HIS A 115 -14.71 -0.97 -0.86
C HIS A 115 -14.14 -2.35 -0.51
N GLY A 116 -15.00 -3.33 -0.30
CA GLY A 116 -14.60 -4.66 0.20
C GLY A 116 -13.76 -5.47 -0.80
N VAL A 117 -13.91 -5.23 -2.11
CA VAL A 117 -13.21 -6.04 -3.12
C VAL A 117 -11.70 -5.82 -3.08
N LEU A 118 -11.24 -4.66 -2.61
CA LEU A 118 -9.82 -4.33 -2.57
C LEU A 118 -9.03 -5.11 -1.50
N ALA A 119 -9.73 -5.63 -0.47
CA ALA A 119 -9.08 -6.49 0.52
C ALA A 119 -8.47 -7.76 -0.10
N ARG A 120 -9.00 -8.20 -1.24
CA ARG A 120 -8.49 -9.39 -1.96
C ARG A 120 -7.06 -9.21 -2.48
N LEU A 121 -6.61 -7.96 -2.67
CA LEU A 121 -5.25 -7.66 -3.09
C LEU A 121 -4.19 -8.09 -2.08
N PHE A 122 -4.54 -8.19 -0.81
CA PHE A 122 -3.66 -8.73 0.23
C PHE A 122 -3.39 -10.24 0.10
N TYR A 123 -4.12 -10.93 -0.74
CA TYR A 123 -3.98 -12.38 -1.00
C TYR A 123 -3.42 -12.67 -2.40
N LEU A 124 -3.08 -11.64 -3.18
CA LEU A 124 -2.46 -11.79 -4.49
C LEU A 124 -0.95 -11.80 -4.39
N GLN A 125 -0.32 -12.85 -4.91
CA GLN A 125 1.14 -12.94 -5.01
C GLN A 125 1.73 -11.73 -5.74
N LYS A 126 1.11 -11.30 -6.83
CA LYS A 126 1.52 -10.11 -7.63
C LYS A 126 1.70 -8.84 -6.79
N THR A 127 0.90 -8.65 -5.74
CA THR A 127 1.03 -7.51 -4.81
C THR A 127 2.38 -7.54 -4.10
N TYR A 128 2.76 -8.70 -3.61
CA TYR A 128 4.02 -8.89 -2.87
C TYR A 128 5.22 -8.90 -3.81
N ASP A 129 5.10 -9.48 -5.01
CA ASP A 129 6.16 -9.46 -6.02
C ASP A 129 6.53 -8.01 -6.37
N TRP A 130 5.51 -7.14 -6.51
CA TRP A 130 5.77 -5.72 -6.72
C TRP A 130 6.48 -5.08 -5.51
N LEU A 131 6.00 -5.30 -4.29
CA LEU A 131 6.61 -4.74 -3.07
C LEU A 131 8.07 -5.17 -2.94
N ILE A 132 8.35 -6.48 -3.01
CA ILE A 132 9.70 -7.04 -2.78
C ILE A 132 10.70 -6.74 -3.88
N SER A 133 10.25 -6.29 -5.06
CA SER A 133 11.12 -5.84 -6.14
C SER A 133 11.88 -4.55 -5.79
N HIS A 134 11.46 -3.84 -4.74
CA HIS A 134 12.04 -2.58 -4.30
C HIS A 134 12.90 -2.72 -3.04
N THR A 135 13.91 -1.85 -2.95
CA THR A 135 14.68 -1.62 -1.72
C THR A 135 14.84 -0.12 -1.52
N THR A 136 15.26 0.33 -0.33
CA THR A 136 15.54 1.76 -0.10
C THR A 136 16.64 2.29 -1.02
N ASN A 137 17.50 1.42 -1.54
CA ASN A 137 18.60 1.74 -2.46
C ASN A 137 18.22 1.59 -3.94
N LYS A 138 17.11 0.89 -4.24
CA LYS A 138 16.59 0.69 -5.59
C LYS A 138 15.13 1.14 -5.63
N ARG A 139 14.93 2.40 -5.93
CA ARG A 139 13.61 3.04 -6.05
C ARG A 139 13.32 3.36 -7.51
N LYS A 140 12.77 2.40 -8.21
CA LYS A 140 12.37 2.54 -9.61
C LYS A 140 11.03 1.83 -9.80
N ILE A 141 10.08 2.49 -10.45
CA ILE A 141 8.91 1.79 -10.97
C ILE A 141 9.36 1.07 -12.23
N GLU A 142 9.45 -0.25 -12.14
CA GLU A 142 9.63 -1.15 -13.27
C GLU A 142 8.26 -1.54 -13.82
N ASP A 143 8.24 -2.06 -15.05
CA ASP A 143 7.03 -2.36 -15.80
C ASP A 143 5.98 -3.07 -14.97
N CYS A 144 4.75 -2.60 -15.12
CA CYS A 144 3.66 -2.87 -14.22
C CYS A 144 3.21 -4.34 -14.28
N ILE A 145 3.10 -4.94 -13.12
CA ILE A 145 2.31 -6.15 -12.93
C ILE A 145 0.84 -5.74 -13.00
N ASP A 146 0.15 -6.04 -14.10
CA ASP A 146 -1.27 -5.74 -14.23
C ASP A 146 -2.10 -6.62 -13.30
N ILE A 147 -3.00 -5.98 -12.55
CA ILE A 147 -4.01 -6.68 -11.76
C ILE A 147 -5.34 -6.59 -12.50
N THR A 148 -5.88 -7.75 -12.81
CA THR A 148 -7.13 -7.89 -13.54
C THR A 148 -8.29 -8.30 -12.62
N TRP A 149 -9.53 -8.15 -13.12
CA TRP A 149 -10.69 -8.69 -12.42
C TRP A 149 -10.61 -10.20 -12.24
N ASP A 150 -9.96 -10.93 -13.15
CA ASP A 150 -9.80 -12.39 -13.05
C ASP A 150 -8.81 -12.76 -11.92
N ASP A 151 -7.75 -12.00 -11.73
CA ASP A 151 -6.87 -12.16 -10.56
C ASP A 151 -7.66 -12.03 -9.25
N ILE A 152 -8.51 -11.00 -9.15
CA ILE A 152 -9.32 -10.72 -7.96
C ILE A 152 -10.36 -11.83 -7.71
N LYS A 153 -11.02 -12.34 -8.77
CA LYS A 153 -11.99 -13.43 -8.67
C LYS A 153 -11.32 -14.73 -8.26
N THR A 154 -10.23 -15.09 -8.91
CA THR A 154 -9.46 -16.32 -8.60
C THR A 154 -8.97 -16.31 -7.17
N THR A 155 -8.48 -15.18 -6.68
CA THR A 155 -8.04 -15.04 -5.29
C THR A 155 -9.19 -15.32 -4.30
N TYR A 156 -10.39 -14.84 -4.57
CA TYR A 156 -11.55 -15.11 -3.73
C TYR A 156 -11.92 -16.60 -3.69
N GLN A 157 -11.88 -17.27 -4.85
CA GLN A 157 -12.14 -18.70 -4.94
C GLN A 157 -11.10 -19.52 -4.16
N ASN A 158 -9.83 -19.16 -4.26
CA ASN A 158 -8.77 -19.82 -3.52
C ASN A 158 -8.91 -19.63 -2.00
N MET A 159 -9.25 -18.42 -1.55
CA MET A 159 -9.51 -18.15 -0.14
C MET A 159 -10.67 -18.97 0.39
N LYS A 160 -11.76 -19.08 -0.36
CA LYS A 160 -12.93 -19.87 0.02
C LYS A 160 -12.56 -21.34 0.17
N LYS A 161 -11.82 -21.89 -0.79
CA LYS A 161 -11.35 -23.28 -0.73
C LYS A 161 -10.46 -23.53 0.49
N MET A 162 -9.52 -22.63 0.79
CA MET A 162 -8.65 -22.73 1.96
C MET A 162 -9.46 -22.73 3.27
N SER A 163 -10.53 -21.93 3.39
CA SER A 163 -11.37 -21.93 4.59
C SER A 163 -12.18 -23.23 4.74
N GLU A 164 -12.62 -23.81 3.63
CA GLU A 164 -13.33 -25.10 3.64
C GLU A 164 -12.41 -26.25 4.06
N ASP A 165 -11.13 -26.22 3.65
CA ASP A 165 -10.14 -27.22 4.06
C ASP A 165 -9.82 -27.14 5.57
N TYR A 166 -9.88 -25.95 6.19
CA TYR A 166 -9.64 -25.75 7.63
C TYR A 166 -10.82 -26.17 8.53
N GLU A 167 -12.04 -26.24 7.99
CA GLU A 167 -13.23 -26.69 8.76
C GLU A 167 -13.35 -28.22 8.84
N HIS A 168 -12.50 -28.95 8.14
CA HIS A 168 -12.51 -30.42 8.06
C HIS A 168 -11.35 -31.12 8.78
N ASP A 169 -10.43 -30.37 9.38
CA ASP A 169 -9.34 -30.85 10.24
C ASP A 169 -9.67 -30.56 11.74
#